data_9c60e4d823eb359baa0964c1520efb67
#
_entry.id   9c60e4d823eb359baa0964c1520efb67
#
_cell.length_a   1.000
_cell.length_b   1.000
_cell.length_c   1.000
_cell.angle_alpha   90.00
_cell.angle_beta   90.00
_cell.angle_gamma   90.00
#
_symmetry.space_group_name_H-M   'P 1'
#
loop_
_entity.id
_entity.type
_entity.pdbx_description
1 polymer ?
#
loop_
_entity_poly.entity_id
_entity_poly.type
_entity_poly.pdbx_seq_one_letter_code
_entity_poly.pdbx_strand_id
1 'polypeptide(L)'
;MLDLATTALQAADIDTAKNTGALIGAGIGAGLAAIGAGIGIGGIGNGATQGIARQPEAAGEIRGLAILLAGLVEGAALFAILLAALFKFI
;
A
#
# COMPACT_ATOMS: atom_id res chain seq x y z
N MET A 1 28.46 -36.25 -8.32
CA MET A 1 28.29 -35.71 -9.69
C MET A 1 26.87 -35.31 -9.94
N LEU A 2 25.97 -36.28 -9.88
CA LEU A 2 24.55 -35.94 -9.88
C LEU A 2 24.20 -34.99 -8.76
N ASP A 3 24.90 -35.12 -7.63
CA ASP A 3 24.62 -34.31 -6.47
C ASP A 3 24.85 -32.81 -6.71
N LEU A 4 25.91 -32.47 -7.46
CA LEU A 4 26.18 -31.07 -7.72
C LEU A 4 25.14 -30.47 -8.67
N ALA A 5 24.78 -31.21 -9.73
CA ALA A 5 23.75 -30.74 -10.66
C ALA A 5 22.38 -30.65 -9.97
N THR A 6 22.03 -31.66 -9.16
CA THR A 6 20.78 -31.67 -8.41
C THR A 6 20.73 -30.50 -7.43
N THR A 7 21.82 -30.23 -6.72
CA THR A 7 21.91 -29.13 -5.78
C THR A 7 21.74 -27.79 -6.50
N ALA A 8 22.35 -27.62 -7.65
CA ALA A 8 22.23 -26.41 -8.45
C ALA A 8 20.79 -26.20 -8.94
N LEU A 9 20.13 -27.28 -9.38
CA LEU A 9 18.74 -27.19 -9.83
C LEU A 9 17.81 -26.87 -8.68
N GLN A 10 18.02 -27.47 -7.52
CA GLN A 10 17.23 -27.19 -6.32
C GLN A 10 17.40 -25.74 -5.87
N ALA A 11 18.62 -25.22 -5.92
CA ALA A 11 18.86 -23.82 -5.58
C ALA A 11 18.12 -22.88 -6.54
N ALA A 12 18.14 -23.17 -7.85
CA ALA A 12 17.43 -22.38 -8.83
C ALA A 12 15.91 -22.42 -8.61
N ASP A 13 15.37 -23.60 -8.26
CA ASP A 13 13.96 -23.77 -7.97
C ASP A 13 13.55 -22.98 -6.73
N ILE A 14 14.38 -22.99 -5.70
CA ILE A 14 14.14 -22.22 -4.47
C ILE A 14 14.13 -20.72 -4.78
N ASP A 15 15.09 -20.24 -5.54
CA ASP A 15 15.16 -18.84 -5.93
C ASP A 15 13.93 -18.42 -6.75
N THR A 16 13.50 -19.27 -7.68
CA THR A 16 12.31 -19.01 -8.49
C THR A 16 11.08 -18.94 -7.62
N ALA A 17 10.91 -19.89 -6.70
CA ALA A 17 9.77 -19.90 -5.80
C ALA A 17 9.75 -18.67 -4.90
N LYS A 18 10.91 -18.28 -4.38
CA LYS A 18 11.05 -17.09 -3.53
C LYS A 18 10.71 -15.82 -4.30
N ASN A 19 11.20 -15.68 -5.53
CA ASN A 19 10.92 -14.53 -6.37
C ASN A 19 9.44 -14.45 -6.73
N THR A 20 8.82 -15.57 -7.08
CA THR A 20 7.39 -15.60 -7.42
C THR A 20 6.56 -15.20 -6.21
N GLY A 21 6.86 -15.76 -5.04
CA GLY A 21 6.16 -15.41 -3.81
C GLY A 21 6.31 -13.94 -3.45
N ALA A 22 7.53 -13.40 -3.60
CA ALA A 22 7.79 -12.00 -3.30
C ALA A 22 7.03 -11.07 -4.23
N LEU A 23 6.96 -11.39 -5.52
CA LEU A 23 6.22 -10.58 -6.49
C LEU A 23 4.73 -10.59 -6.22
N ILE A 24 4.18 -11.78 -5.92
CA ILE A 24 2.76 -11.89 -5.58
C ILE A 24 2.45 -11.11 -4.30
N GLY A 25 3.26 -11.31 -3.27
CA GLY A 25 3.08 -10.63 -2.00
C GLY A 25 3.21 -9.12 -2.14
N ALA A 26 4.19 -8.63 -2.90
CA ALA A 26 4.37 -7.21 -3.14
C ALA A 26 3.18 -6.62 -3.89
N GLY A 27 2.70 -7.32 -4.91
CA GLY A 27 1.54 -6.86 -5.69
C GLY A 27 0.27 -6.80 -4.85
N ILE A 28 0.00 -7.84 -4.08
CA ILE A 28 -1.18 -7.88 -3.21
C ILE A 28 -1.06 -6.83 -2.12
N GLY A 29 0.10 -6.71 -1.49
CA GLY A 29 0.32 -5.73 -0.43
C GLY A 29 0.16 -4.31 -0.92
N ALA A 30 0.77 -3.97 -2.06
CA ALA A 30 0.63 -2.65 -2.66
C ALA A 30 -0.82 -2.37 -3.06
N GLY A 31 -1.50 -3.35 -3.63
CA GLY A 31 -2.91 -3.21 -4.03
C GLY A 31 -3.81 -2.98 -2.83
N LEU A 32 -3.61 -3.72 -1.75
CA LEU A 32 -4.39 -3.55 -0.52
C LEU A 32 -4.13 -2.19 0.11
N ALA A 33 -2.89 -1.71 0.09
CA ALA A 33 -2.56 -0.39 0.59
C ALA A 33 -3.28 0.69 -0.21
N ALA A 34 -3.30 0.56 -1.53
CA ALA A 34 -3.99 1.51 -2.40
C ALA A 34 -5.50 1.50 -2.15
N ILE A 35 -6.09 0.32 -2.02
CA ILE A 35 -7.53 0.19 -1.73
C ILE A 35 -7.84 0.79 -0.37
N GLY A 36 -7.05 0.47 0.64
CA GLY A 36 -7.23 1.00 1.99
C GLY A 36 -7.14 2.52 2.02
N ALA A 37 -6.15 3.08 1.33
CA ALA A 37 -6.00 4.53 1.22
C ALA A 37 -7.20 5.16 0.52
N GLY A 38 -7.66 4.55 -0.57
CA GLY A 38 -8.82 5.04 -1.31
C GLY A 38 -10.07 5.05 -0.45
N ILE A 39 -10.32 3.98 0.30
CA ILE A 39 -11.46 3.92 1.20
C ILE A 39 -11.33 4.97 2.30
N GLY A 40 -10.15 5.09 2.90
CA GLY A 40 -9.91 6.06 3.97
C GLY A 40 -10.09 7.48 3.52
N ILE A 41 -9.48 7.85 2.39
CA ILE A 41 -9.58 9.20 1.84
C ILE A 41 -10.99 9.49 1.37
N GLY A 42 -11.66 8.49 0.77
CA GLY A 42 -13.07 8.62 0.38
C GLY A 42 -13.95 8.91 1.57
N GLY A 43 -13.72 8.24 2.70
CA GLY A 43 -14.45 8.52 3.94
C GLY A 43 -14.22 9.93 4.45
N ILE A 44 -12.96 10.38 4.43
CA ILE A 44 -12.61 11.75 4.82
C ILE A 44 -13.32 12.76 3.92
N GLY A 45 -13.26 12.56 2.61
CA GLY A 45 -13.91 13.46 1.65
C GLY A 45 -15.40 13.51 1.82
N ASN A 46 -16.04 12.37 2.00
CA ASN A 46 -17.48 12.28 2.21
C ASN A 46 -17.88 13.03 3.48
N GLY A 47 -17.17 12.78 4.58
CA GLY A 47 -17.44 13.46 5.84
C GLY A 47 -17.20 14.97 5.76
N ALA A 48 -16.11 15.38 5.11
CA ALA A 48 -15.77 16.80 4.99
C ALA A 48 -16.78 17.56 4.14
N THR A 49 -17.18 17.00 3.01
CA THR A 49 -18.15 17.67 2.13
C THR A 49 -19.50 17.80 2.79
N GLN A 50 -19.96 16.79 3.51
CA GLN A 50 -21.20 16.88 4.27
C GLN A 50 -21.09 17.87 5.42
N GLY A 51 -19.94 17.92 6.09
CA GLY A 51 -19.71 18.88 7.17
C GLY A 51 -19.75 20.31 6.66
N ILE A 52 -19.14 20.58 5.53
CA ILE A 52 -19.16 21.91 4.92
C ILE A 52 -20.58 22.27 4.49
N ALA A 53 -21.33 21.32 3.95
CA ALA A 53 -22.71 21.55 3.55
C ALA A 53 -23.59 21.94 4.74
N ARG A 54 -23.32 21.36 5.91
CA ARG A 54 -24.11 21.68 7.13
C ARG A 54 -23.63 22.94 7.81
N GLN A 55 -22.34 23.22 7.75
CA GLN A 55 -21.73 24.38 8.42
C GLN A 55 -20.77 25.07 7.44
N PRO A 56 -21.31 25.82 6.48
CA PRO A 56 -20.46 26.49 5.50
C PRO A 56 -19.44 27.46 6.13
N GLU A 57 -19.79 28.03 7.28
CA GLU A 57 -18.90 28.95 8.00
C GLU A 57 -17.67 28.26 8.54
N ALA A 58 -17.71 26.94 8.70
CA ALA A 58 -16.56 26.14 9.17
C ALA A 58 -15.78 25.51 8.01
N ALA A 59 -16.07 25.86 6.77
CA ALA A 59 -15.47 25.25 5.59
C ALA A 59 -13.95 25.25 5.62
N GLY A 60 -13.33 26.34 6.09
CA GLY A 60 -11.88 26.45 6.15
C GLY A 60 -11.25 25.45 7.12
N GLU A 61 -11.84 25.31 8.29
CA GLU A 61 -11.34 24.37 9.30
C GLU A 61 -11.54 22.94 8.85
N ILE A 62 -12.70 22.62 8.29
CA ILE A 62 -13.01 21.26 7.81
C ILE A 62 -12.06 20.89 6.69
N ARG A 63 -11.85 21.79 5.74
CA ARG A 63 -10.93 21.56 4.63
C ARG A 63 -9.52 21.32 5.12
N GLY A 64 -9.05 22.15 6.05
CA GLY A 64 -7.71 22.01 6.61
C GLY A 64 -7.49 20.68 7.29
N LEU A 65 -8.44 20.25 8.10
CA LEU A 65 -8.37 18.95 8.78
C LEU A 65 -8.43 17.80 7.78
N ALA A 66 -9.33 17.90 6.78
CA ALA A 66 -9.46 16.86 5.76
C ALA A 66 -8.16 16.69 4.97
N ILE A 67 -7.52 17.78 4.58
CA ILE A 67 -6.24 17.72 3.86
C ILE A 67 -5.16 17.10 4.74
N LEU A 68 -5.09 17.47 6.00
CA LEU A 68 -4.12 16.91 6.94
C LEU A 68 -4.31 15.40 7.07
N LEU A 69 -5.55 14.96 7.30
CA LEU A 69 -5.84 13.53 7.47
C LEU A 69 -5.58 12.76 6.17
N ALA A 70 -5.98 13.31 5.03
CA ALA A 70 -5.72 12.68 3.74
C ALA A 70 -4.22 12.54 3.48
N GLY A 71 -3.44 13.54 3.85
CA GLY A 71 -1.98 13.48 3.72
C GLY A 71 -1.38 12.40 4.60
N LEU A 72 -1.88 12.25 5.82
CA LEU A 72 -1.41 11.19 6.72
C LEU A 72 -1.75 9.80 6.16
N VAL A 73 -2.94 9.62 5.62
CA VAL A 73 -3.34 8.35 5.01
C VAL A 73 -2.47 8.05 3.79
N GLU A 74 -2.25 9.03 2.93
CA GLU A 74 -1.40 8.84 1.75
C GLU A 74 0.03 8.55 2.13
N GLY A 75 0.57 9.24 3.13
CA GLY A 75 1.92 8.97 3.61
C GLY A 75 2.08 7.55 4.10
N ALA A 76 1.13 7.08 4.88
CA ALA A 76 1.13 5.70 5.36
C ALA A 76 1.00 4.71 4.21
N ALA A 77 0.14 5.01 3.22
CA ALA A 77 -0.06 4.15 2.06
C ALA A 77 1.19 4.08 1.18
N LEU A 78 1.84 5.19 0.94
CA LEU A 78 3.08 5.22 0.16
C LEU A 78 4.17 4.43 0.86
N PHE A 79 4.28 4.57 2.17
CA PHE A 79 5.24 3.79 2.96
C PHE A 79 4.94 2.30 2.86
N ALA A 80 3.67 1.92 2.95
CA ALA A 80 3.26 0.51 2.83
C ALA A 80 3.57 -0.04 1.43
N ILE A 81 3.33 0.74 0.39
CA ILE A 81 3.65 0.33 -0.98
C ILE A 81 5.15 0.17 -1.15
N LEU A 82 5.93 1.08 -0.60
CA LEU A 82 7.39 0.98 -0.65
C LEU A 82 7.89 -0.27 0.05
N LEU A 83 7.37 -0.57 1.25
CA LEU A 83 7.73 -1.78 1.97
C LEU A 83 7.35 -3.03 1.18
N ALA A 84 6.16 -3.03 0.57
CA ALA A 84 5.72 -4.15 -0.26
C ALA A 84 6.68 -4.37 -1.45
N ALA A 85 7.11 -3.29 -2.09
CA ALA A 85 8.05 -3.37 -3.19
C ALA A 85 9.41 -3.92 -2.74
N LEU A 86 9.83 -3.59 -1.52
CA LEU A 86 11.11 -4.06 -0.99
C LEU A 86 11.16 -5.58 -0.81
N PHE A 87 10.02 -6.24 -0.61
CA PHE A 87 10.00 -7.70 -0.52
C PHE A 87 10.57 -8.37 -1.76
N LYS A 88 10.53 -7.71 -2.92
CA LYS A 88 11.11 -8.25 -4.13
C LYS A 88 12.64 -8.31 -4.03
N PHE A 89 13.26 -7.41 -3.29
CA PHE A 89 14.71 -7.25 -3.24
C PHE A 89 15.35 -7.84 -1.98
N ILE A 90 14.56 -8.24 -1.03
CA ILE A 90 15.03 -8.88 0.20
C ILE A 90 14.84 -10.38 0.12
#